data_a0f9cb32ad2d3cb59a61ec0904456fcb
#
_entry.id   a0f9cb32ad2d3cb59a61ec0904456fcb
#
_cell.length_a   1.000
_cell.length_b   1.000
_cell.length_c   1.000
_cell.angle_alpha   90.00
_cell.angle_beta   90.00
_cell.angle_gamma   90.00
#
_symmetry.space_group_name_H-M   'P 1'
#
loop_
_entity.id
_entity.type
_entity.pdbx_description
1 polymer ?
#
loop_
_entity_poly.entity_id
_entity_poly.type
_entity_poly.pdbx_seq_one_letter_code
_entity_poly.pdbx_strand_id
1 'polypeptide(L)'
;MSQNISRRSLLSATALLATGALAACGGSSEDDASTLTVAASPSPHAEILNDFAAPRLTDQGITLEVKEYTDYILPNQDTTSGEVDCNYFQHLNYLNNYNEENGTDLVSVGKIHFEPMGVFAGKSDDLAAIADGATITIPNDATNEGRALLLLQEQGIITLSEDAGITATPNDIVENPHNIEFIEQEAAMLPSTLADADFSVINGNYAIDAGLTLADAVAQESADSDVIRNEYANVIVTTPDLEDDERVKTLVSALTTDDFKAYLEETFGDSVQAAF
;
A
#
# COMPACT_ATOMS: atom_id res chain seq x y z
N MET A 1 79.87 -10.80 -8.69
CA MET A 1 80.44 -9.84 -9.67
C MET A 1 79.42 -8.75 -9.78
N SER A 2 79.48 -7.60 -8.97
CA SER A 2 80.33 -6.44 -9.29
C SER A 2 79.91 -5.84 -10.61
N GLN A 3 79.44 -4.66 -10.74
CA GLN A 3 79.73 -3.28 -10.29
C GLN A 3 78.57 -2.40 -10.69
N ASN A 4 77.99 -1.50 -9.95
CA ASN A 4 78.40 -0.17 -9.53
C ASN A 4 78.64 0.88 -10.62
N ILE A 5 78.15 2.09 -10.24
CA ILE A 5 78.57 3.46 -10.55
C ILE A 5 77.69 4.17 -11.64
N SER A 6 77.19 5.31 -11.47
CA SER A 6 77.19 6.47 -10.59
C SER A 6 76.95 7.76 -11.41
N ARG A 7 76.21 8.66 -10.84
CA ARG A 7 76.40 10.13 -10.80
C ARG A 7 75.91 11.03 -11.98
N ARG A 8 74.96 11.87 -11.55
CA ARG A 8 75.03 13.37 -11.59
C ARG A 8 74.81 14.08 -12.91
N SER A 9 73.80 14.92 -12.99
CA SER A 9 73.83 16.41 -13.00
C SER A 9 72.43 16.89 -13.38
N LEU A 10 71.70 17.59 -12.56
CA LEU A 10 71.67 19.02 -12.24
C LEU A 10 71.10 19.94 -13.36
N LEU A 11 70.09 20.71 -12.93
CA LEU A 11 69.57 22.02 -13.38
C LEU A 11 68.60 21.95 -14.57
N SER A 12 67.44 22.59 -14.60
CA SER A 12 66.99 23.81 -13.98
C SER A 12 65.49 23.91 -14.05
N ALA A 13 64.92 24.57 -13.08
CA ALA A 13 63.61 25.13 -12.90
C ALA A 13 62.93 25.74 -14.14
N THR A 14 61.61 25.48 -14.26
CA THR A 14 60.65 26.54 -14.53
C THR A 14 59.30 26.17 -13.92
N ALA A 15 58.88 26.91 -12.93
CA ALA A 15 57.57 26.88 -12.32
C ALA A 15 56.56 27.49 -13.31
N LEU A 16 55.54 26.70 -13.70
CA LEU A 16 54.29 27.23 -14.22
C LEU A 16 53.20 26.82 -13.27
N LEU A 17 52.72 27.74 -12.46
CA LEU A 17 51.49 27.69 -11.71
C LEU A 17 50.31 27.62 -12.72
N ALA A 18 49.79 26.44 -12.93
CA ALA A 18 48.47 26.26 -13.48
C ALA A 18 47.50 26.03 -12.30
N THR A 19 46.84 27.13 -11.86
CA THR A 19 45.67 27.09 -11.02
C THR A 19 44.53 26.43 -11.81
N GLY A 20 44.43 25.12 -11.77
CA GLY A 20 43.24 24.38 -12.18
C GLY A 20 42.21 24.52 -11.09
N ALA A 21 41.22 25.39 -11.29
CA ALA A 21 39.96 25.34 -10.54
C ALA A 21 39.30 24.01 -10.81
N LEU A 22 39.34 23.09 -9.84
CA LEU A 22 38.38 21.99 -9.79
C LEU A 22 37.03 22.63 -9.44
N ALA A 23 36.26 22.96 -10.47
CA ALA A 23 34.82 23.04 -10.34
C ALA A 23 34.34 21.63 -10.06
N ALA A 24 34.14 21.30 -8.78
CA ALA A 24 33.30 20.18 -8.37
C ALA A 24 31.90 20.60 -8.80
N CYS A 25 31.49 20.22 -10.01
CA CYS A 25 30.07 20.09 -10.36
C CYS A 25 29.54 18.93 -9.55
N GLY A 26 29.07 19.20 -8.33
CA GLY A 26 28.01 18.48 -7.73
C GLY A 26 26.75 18.80 -8.53
N GLY A 27 26.52 18.05 -9.59
CA GLY A 27 25.23 18.05 -10.26
C GLY A 27 24.27 17.21 -9.43
N SER A 28 23.63 17.83 -8.45
CA SER A 28 22.25 17.46 -8.18
C SER A 28 21.49 17.95 -9.40
N SER A 29 21.05 17.04 -10.23
CA SER A 29 20.22 17.34 -11.38
C SER A 29 18.96 18.03 -10.88
N GLU A 30 18.58 19.18 -11.48
CA GLU A 30 17.30 19.85 -11.19
C GLU A 30 16.12 18.87 -11.45
N ASP A 31 16.33 17.80 -12.19
CA ASP A 31 15.37 16.71 -12.43
C ASP A 31 15.00 15.93 -11.15
N ASP A 32 15.93 15.77 -10.20
CA ASP A 32 15.70 15.04 -8.95
C ASP A 32 14.79 15.80 -7.97
N ALA A 33 14.87 17.13 -7.96
CA ALA A 33 14.09 17.97 -7.05
C ALA A 33 12.61 18.11 -7.46
N SER A 34 12.25 17.80 -8.70
CA SER A 34 10.89 17.88 -9.22
C SER A 34 10.20 16.51 -9.32
N THR A 35 10.91 15.40 -9.08
CA THR A 35 10.36 14.06 -9.14
C THR A 35 9.80 13.64 -7.78
N LEU A 36 8.61 13.07 -7.77
CA LEU A 36 7.99 12.42 -6.61
C LEU A 36 7.83 10.92 -6.91
N THR A 37 8.52 10.08 -6.14
CA THR A 37 8.44 8.61 -6.28
C THR A 37 7.42 8.03 -5.32
N VAL A 38 6.48 7.22 -5.82
CA VAL A 38 5.39 6.64 -5.03
C VAL A 38 5.33 5.14 -5.21
N ALA A 39 5.43 4.39 -4.12
CA ALA A 39 5.13 2.96 -4.10
C ALA A 39 3.63 2.74 -4.03
N ALA A 40 3.07 1.90 -4.90
CA ALA A 40 1.63 1.66 -4.98
C ALA A 40 1.30 0.20 -5.35
N SER A 41 0.14 -0.29 -4.92
CA SER A 41 -0.44 -1.51 -5.49
C SER A 41 -0.91 -1.24 -6.92
N PRO A 42 -0.91 -2.25 -7.84
CA PRO A 42 -1.28 -2.03 -9.22
C PRO A 42 -2.66 -1.40 -9.38
N SER A 43 -3.70 -2.03 -8.85
CA SER A 43 -5.08 -1.56 -8.84
C SER A 43 -5.62 -1.37 -7.43
N PRO A 44 -6.42 -0.36 -7.14
CA PRO A 44 -6.71 0.81 -7.98
C PRO A 44 -5.63 1.91 -7.86
N HIS A 45 -4.65 1.75 -6.96
CA HIS A 45 -3.74 2.80 -6.49
C HIS A 45 -2.83 3.35 -7.60
N ALA A 46 -2.10 2.48 -8.31
CA ALA A 46 -1.23 2.93 -9.41
C ALA A 46 -2.05 3.46 -10.59
N GLU A 47 -3.23 2.89 -10.89
CA GLU A 47 -4.15 3.44 -11.89
C GLU A 47 -4.58 4.87 -11.53
N ILE A 48 -5.00 5.11 -10.28
CA ILE A 48 -5.36 6.45 -9.78
C ILE A 48 -4.18 7.42 -9.93
N LEU A 49 -2.98 6.98 -9.55
CA LEU A 49 -1.78 7.82 -9.63
C LEU A 49 -1.44 8.17 -11.07
N ASN A 50 -1.44 7.19 -11.97
CA ASN A 50 -1.05 7.38 -13.38
C ASN A 50 -2.11 8.15 -14.17
N ASP A 51 -3.39 7.78 -14.04
CA ASP A 51 -4.44 8.30 -14.90
C ASP A 51 -5.03 9.62 -14.38
N PHE A 52 -5.09 9.80 -13.06
CA PHE A 52 -5.67 11.00 -12.46
C PHE A 52 -4.64 11.98 -11.89
N ALA A 53 -3.69 11.50 -11.07
CA ALA A 53 -2.76 12.38 -10.36
C ALA A 53 -1.64 12.90 -11.27
N ALA A 54 -0.98 12.03 -12.05
CA ALA A 54 0.22 12.37 -12.82
C ALA A 54 0.03 13.56 -13.78
N PRO A 55 -1.08 13.65 -14.58
CA PRO A 55 -1.30 14.82 -15.42
C PRO A 55 -1.39 16.13 -14.61
N ARG A 56 -2.05 16.10 -13.45
CA ARG A 56 -2.27 17.27 -12.58
C ARG A 56 -1.00 17.73 -11.88
N LEU A 57 -0.13 16.79 -11.51
CA LEU A 57 1.19 17.09 -10.94
C LEU A 57 2.12 17.66 -12.01
N THR A 58 2.09 17.11 -13.23
CA THR A 58 2.87 17.63 -14.37
C THR A 58 2.55 19.09 -14.67
N ASP A 59 1.28 19.50 -14.60
CA ASP A 59 0.84 20.89 -14.79
C ASP A 59 1.44 21.84 -13.72
N GLN A 60 1.89 21.27 -12.58
CA GLN A 60 2.56 22.00 -11.49
C GLN A 60 4.08 21.83 -11.48
N GLY A 61 4.64 21.19 -12.51
CA GLY A 61 6.07 20.98 -12.67
C GLY A 61 6.63 19.81 -11.85
N ILE A 62 5.76 18.90 -11.37
CA ILE A 62 6.15 17.71 -10.62
C ILE A 62 6.02 16.48 -11.55
N THR A 63 7.10 15.70 -11.65
CA THR A 63 7.10 14.40 -12.33
C THR A 63 6.75 13.32 -11.32
N LEU A 64 5.67 12.59 -11.56
CA LEU A 64 5.28 11.45 -10.72
C LEU A 64 5.88 10.16 -11.28
N GLU A 65 6.66 9.45 -10.46
CA GLU A 65 7.17 8.13 -10.74
C GLU A 65 6.49 7.10 -9.85
N VAL A 66 5.70 6.20 -10.44
CA VAL A 66 4.97 5.15 -9.71
C VAL A 66 5.74 3.86 -9.80
N LYS A 67 6.09 3.29 -8.64
CA LYS A 67 6.65 1.95 -8.50
C LYS A 67 5.56 0.99 -8.02
N GLU A 68 5.23 -0.01 -8.81
CA GLU A 68 4.20 -0.98 -8.48
C GLU A 68 4.73 -2.14 -7.65
N TYR A 69 3.98 -2.51 -6.61
CA TYR A 69 4.27 -3.60 -5.69
C TYR A 69 3.05 -4.51 -5.57
N THR A 70 3.27 -5.81 -5.63
CA THR A 70 2.19 -6.81 -5.55
C THR A 70 1.99 -7.38 -4.14
N ASP A 71 2.75 -6.90 -3.15
CA ASP A 71 2.64 -7.26 -1.73
C ASP A 71 2.48 -6.02 -0.84
N TYR A 72 2.14 -6.24 0.44
CA TYR A 72 1.96 -5.16 1.41
C TYR A 72 3.19 -4.86 2.28
N ILE A 73 4.31 -5.56 2.08
CA ILE A 73 5.50 -5.47 2.93
C ILE A 73 6.51 -4.45 2.38
N LEU A 74 6.85 -4.60 1.10
CA LEU A 74 7.90 -3.82 0.46
C LEU A 74 7.60 -2.32 0.37
N PRO A 75 6.36 -1.84 0.11
CA PRO A 75 6.10 -0.41 0.01
C PRO A 75 6.51 0.38 1.27
N ASN A 76 6.21 -0.12 2.47
CA ASN A 76 6.61 0.54 3.71
C ASN A 76 8.12 0.44 3.97
N GLN A 77 8.77 -0.68 3.60
CA GLN A 77 10.22 -0.83 3.71
C GLN A 77 10.95 0.18 2.82
N ASP A 78 10.52 0.33 1.57
CA ASP A 78 11.12 1.24 0.61
C ASP A 78 10.86 2.72 0.97
N THR A 79 9.69 3.02 1.55
CA THR A 79 9.41 4.35 2.11
C THR A 79 10.32 4.63 3.32
N THR A 80 10.44 3.68 4.25
CA THR A 80 11.30 3.82 5.44
C THR A 80 12.78 4.01 5.07
N SER A 81 13.25 3.33 4.02
CA SER A 81 14.65 3.42 3.58
C SER A 81 14.92 4.65 2.71
N GLY A 82 13.90 5.37 2.25
CA GLY A 82 14.02 6.50 1.32
C GLY A 82 14.25 6.07 -0.14
N GLU A 83 13.98 4.83 -0.49
CA GLU A 83 13.98 4.34 -1.88
C GLU A 83 12.79 4.88 -2.69
N VAL A 84 11.72 5.27 -2.01
CA VAL A 84 10.59 6.04 -2.51
C VAL A 84 10.24 7.17 -1.54
N ASP A 85 9.68 8.27 -2.04
CA ASP A 85 9.32 9.43 -1.21
C ASP A 85 8.06 9.15 -0.36
N CYS A 86 7.10 8.41 -0.91
CA CYS A 86 5.87 8.06 -0.22
C CYS A 86 5.26 6.76 -0.78
N ASN A 87 4.22 6.27 -0.11
CA ASN A 87 3.45 5.14 -0.62
C ASN A 87 1.93 5.39 -0.58
N TYR A 88 1.22 4.63 -1.40
CA TYR A 88 -0.23 4.62 -1.49
C TYR A 88 -0.70 3.21 -1.81
N PHE A 89 -1.05 2.42 -0.77
CA PHE A 89 -1.46 1.01 -0.89
C PHE A 89 -2.21 0.50 0.34
N GLN A 90 -2.19 1.23 1.45
CA GLN A 90 -2.56 0.75 2.78
C GLN A 90 -3.61 1.62 3.45
N HIS A 91 -4.39 1.01 4.32
CA HIS A 91 -5.28 1.73 5.22
C HIS A 91 -4.58 2.10 6.55
N LEU A 92 -5.19 3.03 7.28
CA LEU A 92 -4.59 3.61 8.48
C LEU A 92 -4.28 2.57 9.57
N ASN A 93 -5.15 1.57 9.78
CA ASN A 93 -4.92 0.52 10.77
C ASN A 93 -3.68 -0.34 10.42
N TYR A 94 -3.46 -0.64 9.12
CA TYR A 94 -2.27 -1.36 8.67
C TYR A 94 -0.99 -0.55 8.94
N LEU A 95 -0.99 0.74 8.62
CA LEU A 95 0.13 1.64 8.91
C LEU A 95 0.48 1.66 10.39
N ASN A 96 -0.53 1.82 11.26
CA ASN A 96 -0.31 1.88 12.70
C ASN A 96 0.30 0.59 13.23
N ASN A 97 -0.23 -0.56 12.80
CA ASN A 97 0.31 -1.88 13.16
C ASN A 97 1.75 -2.08 12.63
N TYR A 98 2.00 -1.70 11.37
CA TYR A 98 3.33 -1.77 10.79
C TYR A 98 4.36 -0.96 11.59
N ASN A 99 4.02 0.27 11.97
CA ASN A 99 4.90 1.12 12.77
C ASN A 99 5.19 0.49 14.14
N GLU A 100 4.16 -0.08 14.81
CA GLU A 100 4.32 -0.74 16.10
C GLU A 100 5.23 -1.96 16.01
N GLU A 101 5.01 -2.83 15.04
CA GLU A 101 5.76 -4.08 14.88
C GLU A 101 7.21 -3.86 14.43
N ASN A 102 7.45 -2.86 13.59
CA ASN A 102 8.78 -2.62 13.01
C ASN A 102 9.57 -1.50 13.70
N GLY A 103 8.94 -0.79 14.64
CA GLY A 103 9.56 0.34 15.34
C GLY A 103 9.86 1.52 14.39
N THR A 104 9.00 1.71 13.39
CA THR A 104 9.05 2.82 12.42
C THR A 104 8.11 3.95 12.82
N ASP A 105 8.25 5.09 12.19
CA ASP A 105 7.48 6.32 12.47
C ASP A 105 6.89 6.94 11.21
N LEU A 106 6.53 6.10 10.22
CA LEU A 106 5.87 6.56 9.02
C LEU A 106 4.57 7.31 9.34
N VAL A 107 4.30 8.39 8.61
CA VAL A 107 3.17 9.28 8.86
C VAL A 107 2.16 9.27 7.71
N SER A 108 0.87 9.26 8.07
CA SER A 108 -0.20 9.48 7.09
C SER A 108 -0.40 10.97 6.88
N VAL A 109 -0.33 11.41 5.63
CA VAL A 109 -0.48 12.82 5.23
C VAL A 109 -1.81 13.13 4.54
N GLY A 110 -2.62 12.11 4.25
CA GLY A 110 -3.95 12.30 3.66
C GLY A 110 -4.75 11.01 3.57
N LYS A 111 -6.04 11.08 3.93
CA LYS A 111 -7.02 10.02 3.65
C LYS A 111 -7.57 10.23 2.26
N ILE A 112 -7.59 9.19 1.44
CA ILE A 112 -7.91 9.31 0.02
C ILE A 112 -9.20 8.56 -0.32
N HIS A 113 -9.21 7.24 -0.16
CA HIS A 113 -10.36 6.42 -0.53
C HIS A 113 -10.55 5.24 0.43
N PHE A 114 -11.67 4.60 0.33
CA PHE A 114 -12.03 3.37 1.03
C PHE A 114 -12.39 2.30 0.01
N GLU A 115 -11.93 1.09 0.27
CA GLU A 115 -12.26 -0.12 -0.50
C GLU A 115 -12.96 -1.10 0.44
N PRO A 116 -14.27 -1.40 0.24
CA PRO A 116 -14.92 -2.44 1.01
C PRO A 116 -14.24 -3.80 0.83
N MET A 117 -14.03 -4.51 1.94
CA MET A 117 -13.63 -5.91 1.89
C MET A 117 -14.84 -6.77 1.56
N GLY A 118 -14.66 -7.81 0.73
CA GLY A 118 -15.74 -8.70 0.29
C GLY A 118 -15.48 -10.15 0.61
N VAL A 119 -16.58 -10.91 0.81
CA VAL A 119 -16.58 -12.38 0.82
C VAL A 119 -16.95 -12.85 -0.58
N PHE A 120 -16.09 -13.62 -1.21
CA PHE A 120 -16.27 -14.11 -2.58
C PHE A 120 -16.54 -15.61 -2.60
N ALA A 121 -17.41 -16.02 -3.52
CA ALA A 121 -17.78 -17.40 -3.75
C ALA A 121 -16.64 -18.20 -4.41
N GLY A 122 -16.31 -19.37 -3.84
CA GLY A 122 -15.37 -20.32 -4.38
C GLY A 122 -16.07 -21.58 -4.86
N LYS A 123 -16.02 -22.68 -4.07
CA LYS A 123 -16.77 -23.91 -4.33
C LYS A 123 -18.25 -23.79 -3.98
N SER A 124 -18.59 -22.89 -3.07
CA SER A 124 -19.95 -22.59 -2.61
C SER A 124 -20.33 -21.17 -2.98
N ASP A 125 -21.61 -20.90 -3.21
CA ASP A 125 -22.12 -19.61 -3.69
C ASP A 125 -23.20 -19.00 -2.78
N ASP A 126 -23.60 -19.68 -1.71
CA ASP A 126 -24.58 -19.19 -0.74
C ASP A 126 -23.97 -19.20 0.67
N LEU A 127 -23.52 -18.03 1.12
CA LEU A 127 -22.91 -17.84 2.44
C LEU A 127 -23.92 -18.09 3.58
N ALA A 128 -25.20 -17.75 3.36
CA ALA A 128 -26.24 -17.95 4.38
C ALA A 128 -26.59 -19.44 4.57
N ALA A 129 -26.29 -20.29 3.59
CA ALA A 129 -26.46 -21.74 3.65
C ALA A 129 -25.12 -22.47 3.75
N ILE A 130 -24.13 -21.85 4.36
CA ILE A 130 -22.78 -22.41 4.49
C ILE A 130 -22.82 -23.81 5.13
N ALA A 131 -22.08 -24.74 4.54
CA ALA A 131 -22.05 -26.14 4.99
C ALA A 131 -21.23 -26.30 6.28
N ASP A 132 -21.55 -27.32 7.05
CA ASP A 132 -20.73 -27.75 8.19
C ASP A 132 -19.36 -28.23 7.69
N GLY A 133 -18.27 -27.72 8.29
CA GLY A 133 -16.90 -28.00 7.88
C GLY A 133 -16.46 -27.28 6.60
N ALA A 134 -17.17 -26.23 6.16
CA ALA A 134 -16.75 -25.43 5.01
C ALA A 134 -15.42 -24.71 5.28
N THR A 135 -14.67 -24.47 4.21
CA THR A 135 -13.39 -23.77 4.27
C THR A 135 -13.54 -22.30 3.86
N ILE A 136 -12.98 -21.39 4.65
CA ILE A 136 -12.88 -19.96 4.31
C ILE A 136 -11.42 -19.54 4.35
N THR A 137 -10.90 -19.00 3.23
CA THR A 137 -9.58 -18.37 3.20
C THR A 137 -9.67 -16.90 3.62
N ILE A 138 -8.72 -16.46 4.43
CA ILE A 138 -8.63 -15.09 4.97
C ILE A 138 -7.19 -14.56 4.87
N PRO A 139 -6.98 -13.23 4.87
CA PRO A 139 -5.63 -12.65 4.97
C PRO A 139 -4.92 -13.11 6.26
N ASN A 140 -3.59 -13.18 6.23
CA ASN A 140 -2.77 -13.59 7.37
C ASN A 140 -2.01 -12.44 8.05
N ASP A 141 -2.18 -11.20 7.60
CA ASP A 141 -1.67 -10.05 8.32
C ASP A 141 -2.66 -9.60 9.40
N ALA A 142 -2.13 -9.18 10.56
CA ALA A 142 -2.93 -8.98 11.76
C ALA A 142 -4.18 -8.11 11.58
N THR A 143 -4.09 -7.03 10.81
CA THR A 143 -5.21 -6.08 10.67
C THR A 143 -6.23 -6.51 9.63
N ASN A 144 -5.82 -7.14 8.52
CA ASN A 144 -6.77 -7.66 7.52
C ASN A 144 -7.36 -9.01 7.94
N GLU A 145 -6.64 -9.85 8.70
CA GLU A 145 -7.20 -11.04 9.33
C GLU A 145 -8.33 -10.67 10.29
N GLY A 146 -8.06 -9.75 11.22
CA GLY A 146 -9.08 -9.26 12.16
C GLY A 146 -10.27 -8.62 11.46
N ARG A 147 -10.03 -7.82 10.41
CA ARG A 147 -11.07 -7.22 9.57
C ARG A 147 -11.93 -8.27 8.88
N ALA A 148 -11.32 -9.32 8.33
CA ALA A 148 -12.06 -10.43 7.72
C ALA A 148 -12.94 -11.18 8.72
N LEU A 149 -12.45 -11.44 9.93
CA LEU A 149 -13.21 -12.09 10.98
C LEU A 149 -14.36 -11.21 11.48
N LEU A 150 -14.16 -9.90 11.60
CA LEU A 150 -15.21 -8.94 11.95
C LEU A 150 -16.31 -8.91 10.88
N LEU A 151 -15.97 -8.93 9.59
CA LEU A 151 -16.93 -9.03 8.50
C LEU A 151 -17.75 -10.32 8.60
N LEU A 152 -17.11 -11.47 8.84
CA LEU A 152 -17.81 -12.75 9.00
C LEU A 152 -18.71 -12.78 10.24
N GLN A 153 -18.33 -12.11 11.32
CA GLN A 153 -19.17 -11.90 12.49
C GLN A 153 -20.39 -11.04 12.16
N GLU A 154 -20.22 -9.95 11.40
CA GLU A 154 -21.34 -9.10 10.94
C GLU A 154 -22.34 -9.91 10.11
N GLN A 155 -21.87 -10.88 9.31
CA GLN A 155 -22.72 -11.79 8.56
C GLN A 155 -23.35 -12.92 9.41
N GLY A 156 -23.03 -13.00 10.70
CA GLY A 156 -23.56 -14.02 11.61
C GLY A 156 -22.97 -15.43 11.39
N ILE A 157 -21.83 -15.52 10.73
CA ILE A 157 -21.14 -16.80 10.45
C ILE A 157 -20.39 -17.30 11.68
N ILE A 158 -19.77 -16.40 12.44
CA ILE A 158 -19.05 -16.67 13.69
C ILE A 158 -19.41 -15.63 14.75
N THR A 159 -19.02 -15.90 16.00
CA THR A 159 -19.00 -14.89 17.07
C THR A 159 -17.58 -14.79 17.63
N LEU A 160 -17.05 -13.58 17.70
CA LEU A 160 -15.76 -13.28 18.32
C LEU A 160 -15.95 -12.96 19.81
N SER A 161 -14.90 -13.09 20.60
CA SER A 161 -14.88 -12.65 22.00
C SER A 161 -15.12 -11.14 22.12
N GLU A 162 -15.68 -10.69 23.23
CA GLU A 162 -15.96 -9.25 23.45
C GLU A 162 -14.70 -8.39 23.44
N ASP A 163 -13.54 -8.96 23.75
CA ASP A 163 -12.25 -8.27 23.76
C ASP A 163 -11.52 -8.35 22.40
N ALA A 164 -12.07 -9.09 21.42
CA ALA A 164 -11.50 -9.17 20.08
C ALA A 164 -11.62 -7.82 19.38
N GLY A 165 -10.48 -7.27 19.02
CA GLY A 165 -10.37 -5.99 18.32
C GLY A 165 -10.10 -6.15 16.83
N ILE A 166 -9.51 -5.09 16.26
CA ILE A 166 -9.12 -5.04 14.84
C ILE A 166 -7.99 -6.01 14.48
N THR A 167 -7.36 -6.65 15.45
CA THR A 167 -6.32 -7.69 15.28
C THR A 167 -6.79 -9.05 15.77
N ALA A 168 -8.12 -9.30 15.71
CA ALA A 168 -8.70 -10.60 16.04
C ALA A 168 -8.10 -11.73 15.19
N THR A 169 -7.92 -12.89 15.80
CA THR A 169 -7.43 -14.11 15.16
C THR A 169 -8.49 -15.24 15.26
N PRO A 170 -8.37 -16.35 14.55
CA PRO A 170 -9.28 -17.49 14.72
C PRO A 170 -9.34 -18.04 16.16
N ASN A 171 -8.32 -17.76 17.01
CA ASN A 171 -8.35 -18.13 18.42
C ASN A 171 -9.34 -17.29 19.27
N ASP A 172 -9.77 -16.16 18.76
CA ASP A 172 -10.73 -15.26 19.42
C ASP A 172 -12.19 -15.65 19.09
N ILE A 173 -12.40 -16.68 18.26
CA ILE A 173 -13.74 -17.19 17.92
C ILE A 173 -14.30 -17.96 19.10
N VAL A 174 -15.40 -17.49 19.66
CA VAL A 174 -16.11 -18.14 20.76
C VAL A 174 -17.28 -18.99 20.30
N GLU A 175 -17.88 -18.70 19.14
CA GLU A 175 -18.90 -19.52 18.50
C GLU A 175 -18.57 -19.72 17.01
N ASN A 176 -18.54 -20.97 16.59
CA ASN A 176 -18.37 -21.40 15.19
C ASN A 176 -19.41 -22.51 14.90
N PRO A 177 -20.69 -22.12 14.69
CA PRO A 177 -21.80 -23.07 14.62
C PRO A 177 -21.71 -24.03 13.43
N HIS A 178 -20.96 -23.68 12.40
CA HIS A 178 -20.77 -24.49 11.20
C HIS A 178 -19.40 -25.17 11.14
N ASN A 179 -18.62 -25.16 12.22
CA ASN A 179 -17.28 -25.75 12.26
C ASN A 179 -16.40 -25.32 11.09
N ILE A 180 -16.45 -24.02 10.74
CA ILE A 180 -15.68 -23.44 9.63
C ILE A 180 -14.19 -23.67 9.85
N GLU A 181 -13.49 -24.13 8.82
CA GLU A 181 -12.04 -24.23 8.78
C GLU A 181 -11.45 -22.97 8.14
N PHE A 182 -10.73 -22.16 8.92
CA PHE A 182 -10.05 -20.97 8.44
C PHE A 182 -8.68 -21.32 7.89
N ILE A 183 -8.35 -20.78 6.69
CA ILE A 183 -7.05 -20.96 6.04
C ILE A 183 -6.47 -19.55 5.84
N GLU A 184 -5.48 -19.22 6.67
CA GLU A 184 -4.76 -17.95 6.63
C GLU A 184 -3.74 -17.96 5.48
N GLN A 185 -3.76 -16.95 4.62
CA GLN A 185 -2.88 -16.83 3.46
C GLN A 185 -2.44 -15.37 3.27
N GLU A 186 -1.32 -15.16 2.60
CA GLU A 186 -0.98 -13.83 2.12
C GLU A 186 -2.13 -13.25 1.29
N ALA A 187 -2.53 -12.00 1.57
CA ALA A 187 -3.68 -11.36 0.94
C ALA A 187 -3.60 -11.39 -0.60
N ALA A 188 -2.40 -11.23 -1.16
CA ALA A 188 -2.13 -11.31 -2.59
C ALA A 188 -2.46 -12.68 -3.22
N MET A 189 -2.48 -13.75 -2.43
CA MET A 189 -2.72 -15.11 -2.93
C MET A 189 -4.22 -15.48 -2.96
N LEU A 190 -5.05 -14.79 -2.19
CA LEU A 190 -6.47 -15.13 -2.00
C LEU A 190 -7.26 -15.23 -3.30
N PRO A 191 -7.14 -14.28 -4.26
CA PRO A 191 -7.89 -14.39 -5.51
C PRO A 191 -7.51 -15.63 -6.32
N SER A 192 -6.20 -15.98 -6.33
CA SER A 192 -5.70 -17.12 -7.12
C SER A 192 -6.10 -18.48 -6.54
N THR A 193 -6.38 -18.53 -5.24
CA THR A 193 -6.79 -19.75 -4.50
C THR A 193 -8.30 -19.81 -4.24
N LEU A 194 -9.07 -18.86 -4.74
CA LEU A 194 -10.52 -18.77 -4.51
C LEU A 194 -11.25 -20.07 -4.85
N ALA A 195 -10.89 -20.73 -5.94
CA ALA A 195 -11.51 -22.00 -6.35
C ALA A 195 -11.16 -23.22 -5.46
N ASP A 196 -10.19 -23.06 -4.55
CA ASP A 196 -9.72 -24.13 -3.66
C ASP A 196 -10.42 -24.13 -2.28
N ALA A 197 -11.19 -23.09 -1.95
CA ALA A 197 -11.98 -22.95 -0.73
C ALA A 197 -13.48 -22.83 -1.05
N ASP A 198 -14.34 -22.91 -0.04
CA ASP A 198 -15.76 -22.65 -0.20
C ASP A 198 -16.02 -21.15 -0.39
N PHE A 199 -15.35 -20.33 0.40
CA PHE A 199 -15.34 -18.87 0.29
C PHE A 199 -13.95 -18.30 0.54
N SER A 200 -13.75 -17.06 0.11
CA SER A 200 -12.55 -16.29 0.42
C SER A 200 -12.93 -14.87 0.80
N VAL A 201 -12.30 -14.33 1.85
CA VAL A 201 -12.43 -12.93 2.22
C VAL A 201 -11.26 -12.16 1.62
N ILE A 202 -11.54 -11.28 0.65
CA ILE A 202 -10.52 -10.66 -0.19
C ILE A 202 -10.57 -9.14 -0.04
N ASN A 203 -9.40 -8.51 0.10
CA ASN A 203 -9.23 -7.06 0.09
C ASN A 203 -9.64 -6.47 -1.26
N GLY A 204 -10.22 -5.26 -1.25
CA GLY A 204 -10.77 -4.60 -2.44
C GLY A 204 -9.77 -4.47 -3.59
N ASN A 205 -8.54 -4.02 -3.31
CA ASN A 205 -7.50 -3.87 -4.33
C ASN A 205 -7.13 -5.20 -5.00
N TYR A 206 -6.98 -6.29 -4.27
CA TYR A 206 -6.67 -7.60 -4.84
C TYR A 206 -7.86 -8.20 -5.58
N ALA A 207 -9.10 -7.90 -5.15
CA ALA A 207 -10.29 -8.29 -5.90
C ALA A 207 -10.33 -7.57 -7.26
N ILE A 208 -10.12 -6.25 -7.29
CA ILE A 208 -10.10 -5.45 -8.51
C ILE A 208 -8.97 -5.91 -9.45
N ASP A 209 -7.77 -6.13 -8.95
CA ASP A 209 -6.62 -6.61 -9.73
C ASP A 209 -6.88 -7.99 -10.36
N ALA A 210 -7.66 -8.83 -9.69
CA ALA A 210 -8.12 -10.12 -10.21
C ALA A 210 -9.33 -10.04 -11.15
N GLY A 211 -9.85 -8.84 -11.44
CA GLY A 211 -11.02 -8.61 -12.27
C GLY A 211 -12.35 -8.91 -11.59
N LEU A 212 -12.36 -9.01 -10.26
CA LEU A 212 -13.58 -9.12 -9.46
C LEU A 212 -14.07 -7.71 -9.09
N THR A 213 -15.39 -7.59 -8.96
CA THR A 213 -16.03 -6.36 -8.48
C THR A 213 -16.74 -6.60 -7.16
N LEU A 214 -17.11 -5.54 -6.47
CA LEU A 214 -17.90 -5.67 -5.25
C LEU A 214 -19.28 -6.33 -5.49
N ALA A 215 -19.80 -6.23 -6.71
CA ALA A 215 -21.03 -6.91 -7.11
C ALA A 215 -20.90 -8.44 -7.22
N ASP A 216 -19.68 -8.98 -7.33
CA ASP A 216 -19.39 -10.41 -7.35
C ASP A 216 -19.28 -11.00 -5.94
N ALA A 217 -19.19 -10.15 -4.91
CA ALA A 217 -19.13 -10.57 -3.52
C ALA A 217 -20.50 -11.07 -3.04
N VAL A 218 -20.52 -12.20 -2.32
CA VAL A 218 -21.73 -12.74 -1.67
C VAL A 218 -22.05 -12.02 -0.35
N ALA A 219 -21.07 -11.34 0.23
CA ALA A 219 -21.20 -10.41 1.35
C ALA A 219 -20.06 -9.39 1.31
N GLN A 220 -20.28 -8.20 1.88
CA GLN A 220 -19.29 -7.13 1.86
C GLN A 220 -19.45 -6.23 3.09
N GLU A 221 -18.43 -5.48 3.42
CA GLU A 221 -18.50 -4.44 4.43
C GLU A 221 -19.48 -3.35 4.05
N SER A 222 -20.17 -2.82 5.06
CA SER A 222 -21.04 -1.67 4.86
C SER A 222 -20.26 -0.38 4.75
N ALA A 223 -20.35 0.28 3.61
CA ALA A 223 -19.79 1.61 3.38
C ALA A 223 -20.52 2.73 4.16
N ASP A 224 -21.66 2.43 4.77
CA ASP A 224 -22.45 3.41 5.54
C ASP A 224 -21.90 3.66 6.96
N SER A 225 -20.93 2.84 7.41
CA SER A 225 -20.27 3.04 8.70
C SER A 225 -19.15 4.07 8.59
N ASP A 226 -19.37 5.24 9.18
CA ASP A 226 -18.32 6.28 9.29
C ASP A 226 -17.07 5.77 10.02
N VAL A 227 -17.23 4.83 10.96
CA VAL A 227 -16.10 4.21 11.67
C VAL A 227 -15.27 3.38 10.71
N ILE A 228 -15.90 2.46 9.97
CA ILE A 228 -15.22 1.59 9.00
C ILE A 228 -14.51 2.45 7.93
N ARG A 229 -15.20 3.44 7.37
CA ARG A 229 -14.60 4.33 6.36
C ARG A 229 -13.41 5.12 6.88
N ASN A 230 -13.42 5.53 8.14
CA ASN A 230 -12.32 6.28 8.74
C ASN A 230 -11.12 5.41 9.11
N GLU A 231 -11.35 4.22 9.63
CA GLU A 231 -10.30 3.30 10.10
C GLU A 231 -9.64 2.54 8.96
N TYR A 232 -10.42 2.19 7.92
CA TYR A 232 -9.92 1.47 6.74
C TYR A 232 -9.77 2.38 5.50
N ALA A 233 -9.77 3.71 5.70
CA ALA A 233 -9.39 4.63 4.64
C ALA A 233 -7.95 4.38 4.19
N ASN A 234 -7.75 4.23 2.88
CA ASN A 234 -6.44 4.20 2.25
C ASN A 234 -5.80 5.58 2.30
N VAL A 235 -4.53 5.64 2.62
CA VAL A 235 -3.79 6.86 2.96
C VAL A 235 -2.53 7.01 2.11
N ILE A 236 -2.14 8.28 1.86
CA ILE A 236 -0.79 8.59 1.43
C ILE A 236 0.09 8.61 2.68
N VAL A 237 1.20 7.89 2.61
CA VAL A 237 2.14 7.71 3.73
C VAL A 237 3.53 8.11 3.30
N THR A 238 4.26 8.80 4.18
CA THR A 238 5.65 9.21 3.96
C THR A 238 6.44 9.14 5.26
N THR A 239 7.72 9.51 5.20
CA THR A 239 8.54 9.70 6.41
C THR A 239 8.25 11.05 7.07
N PRO A 240 8.53 11.23 8.38
CA PRO A 240 8.36 12.52 9.05
C PRO A 240 9.12 13.68 8.41
N ASP A 241 10.27 13.39 7.80
CA ASP A 241 11.08 14.42 7.12
C ASP A 241 10.41 14.98 5.85
N LEU A 242 9.51 14.21 5.22
CA LEU A 242 8.78 14.59 4.01
C LEU A 242 7.31 14.94 4.29
N GLU A 243 6.86 14.95 5.54
CA GLU A 243 5.47 15.31 5.91
C GLU A 243 5.07 16.68 5.37
N ASP A 244 6.02 17.62 5.35
CA ASP A 244 5.82 18.98 4.88
C ASP A 244 6.30 19.24 3.44
N ASP A 245 6.72 18.20 2.69
CA ASP A 245 7.18 18.32 1.31
C ASP A 245 6.05 18.80 0.39
N GLU A 246 6.31 19.85 -0.40
CA GLU A 246 5.31 20.45 -1.29
C GLU A 246 4.87 19.51 -2.42
N ARG A 247 5.71 18.57 -2.86
CA ARG A 247 5.33 17.55 -3.86
C ARG A 247 4.28 16.59 -3.28
N VAL A 248 4.50 16.13 -2.04
CA VAL A 248 3.58 15.25 -1.31
C VAL A 248 2.25 15.96 -1.04
N LYS A 249 2.29 17.22 -0.55
CA LYS A 249 1.09 18.04 -0.35
C LYS A 249 0.31 18.26 -1.64
N THR A 250 1.00 18.45 -2.74
CA THR A 250 0.39 18.62 -4.07
C THR A 250 -0.33 17.34 -4.50
N LEU A 251 0.29 16.16 -4.29
CA LEU A 251 -0.34 14.87 -4.55
C LEU A 251 -1.62 14.71 -3.74
N VAL A 252 -1.57 14.92 -2.41
CA VAL A 252 -2.76 14.82 -1.54
C VAL A 252 -3.85 15.80 -2.00
N SER A 253 -3.47 17.05 -2.32
CA SER A 253 -4.42 18.06 -2.79
C SER A 253 -5.09 17.67 -4.11
N ALA A 254 -4.38 17.02 -5.02
CA ALA A 254 -4.95 16.51 -6.27
C ALA A 254 -5.96 15.38 -6.03
N LEU A 255 -5.70 14.51 -5.05
CA LEU A 255 -6.49 13.33 -4.71
C LEU A 255 -7.62 13.59 -3.68
N THR A 256 -7.90 14.86 -3.34
CA THR A 256 -8.95 15.24 -2.38
C THR A 256 -9.89 16.30 -2.95
N THR A 257 -10.26 16.16 -4.23
CA THR A 257 -11.11 17.11 -4.97
C THR A 257 -12.45 16.48 -5.34
N ASP A 258 -13.46 17.31 -5.62
CA ASP A 258 -14.74 16.83 -6.16
C ASP A 258 -14.58 16.13 -7.52
N ASP A 259 -13.62 16.59 -8.35
CA ASP A 259 -13.30 15.94 -9.63
C ASP A 259 -12.73 14.54 -9.40
N PHE A 260 -11.92 14.35 -8.36
CA PHE A 260 -11.40 13.03 -8.01
C PHE A 260 -12.51 12.10 -7.53
N LYS A 261 -13.43 12.61 -6.71
CA LYS A 261 -14.59 11.83 -6.28
C LYS A 261 -15.41 11.35 -7.48
N ALA A 262 -15.69 12.23 -8.45
CA ALA A 262 -16.41 11.88 -9.69
C ALA A 262 -15.62 10.83 -10.51
N TYR A 263 -14.30 10.95 -10.59
CA TYR A 263 -13.43 9.97 -11.25
C TYR A 263 -13.54 8.58 -10.61
N LEU A 264 -13.51 8.49 -9.27
CA LEU A 264 -13.68 7.22 -8.56
C LEU A 264 -15.03 6.57 -8.87
N GLU A 265 -16.12 7.34 -8.82
CA GLU A 265 -17.48 6.86 -9.13
C GLU A 265 -17.58 6.34 -10.56
N GLU A 266 -17.00 7.06 -11.54
CA GLU A 266 -17.05 6.69 -12.96
C GLU A 266 -16.20 5.47 -13.27
N THR A 267 -15.01 5.34 -12.63
CA THR A 267 -14.01 4.32 -12.98
C THR A 267 -14.24 3.02 -12.21
N PHE A 268 -14.51 3.11 -10.90
CA PHE A 268 -14.54 1.96 -9.99
C PHE A 268 -15.91 1.69 -9.36
N GLY A 269 -16.89 2.60 -9.53
CA GLY A 269 -18.20 2.46 -8.91
C GLY A 269 -18.13 2.33 -7.39
N ASP A 270 -18.89 1.38 -6.85
CA ASP A 270 -18.94 1.13 -5.40
C ASP A 270 -17.69 0.46 -4.84
N SER A 271 -16.81 -0.08 -5.70
CA SER A 271 -15.60 -0.78 -5.26
C SER A 271 -14.53 0.14 -4.68
N VAL A 272 -14.53 1.43 -5.06
CA VAL A 272 -13.58 2.44 -4.55
C VAL A 272 -14.32 3.75 -4.27
N GLN A 273 -14.38 4.16 -3.03
CA GLN A 273 -15.18 5.30 -2.61
C GLN A 273 -14.31 6.37 -1.94
N ALA A 274 -14.58 7.65 -2.20
CA ALA A 274 -13.85 8.75 -1.55
C ALA A 274 -14.02 8.70 -0.02
N ALA A 275 -12.91 8.96 0.72
CA ALA A 275 -12.85 8.93 2.18
C ALA A 275 -12.47 10.29 2.81
N PHE A 276 -12.65 11.41 2.08
CA PHE A 276 -12.35 12.77 2.51
C PHE A 276 -13.60 13.67 2.44
#